data_c9732fb05a064a9ef763edbf24bed9e5
#
_entry.id   c9732fb05a064a9ef763edbf24bed9e5
#
_cell.length_a   1.000
_cell.length_b   1.000
_cell.length_c   1.000
_cell.angle_alpha   90.00
_cell.angle_beta   90.00
_cell.angle_gamma   90.00
#
_symmetry.space_group_name_H-M   'P 1'
#
loop_
_entity.id
_entity.type
_entity.pdbx_description
1 polymer ?
#
loop_
_entity_poly.entity_id
_entity_poly.type
_entity_poly.pdbx_seq_one_letter_code
_entity_poly.pdbx_strand_id
1 'polypeptide(L)'
;MADPKGFMTTPRETPKRRPVDVRIQDWKEVYEPQSFEHLQKQAGRCMDCGIPFCHSGCPLGNLIPEWNDLIWRGDKVEAIDRLHATNNFPEFTGRLCPAPCETACVVAINTTSVTIKQIELRTIEEAFKDGNVVPLIADRLTGKTVAVIGSGPAGLAAAQQLTRAGHTVAVYDRADKIGGLLRYGIPEFKMEKAILDRRLDQMTK
;
A
#
# COMPACT_ATOMS: atom_id res chain seq x y z
N MET A 1 -18.67 -5.91 8.30
CA MET A 1 -18.75 -6.83 7.13
C MET A 1 -19.09 -6.00 5.91
N ALA A 2 -18.29 -6.06 4.85
CA ALA A 2 -18.60 -5.44 3.58
C ALA A 2 -19.95 -5.95 3.00
N ASP A 3 -20.13 -6.08 1.71
CA ASP A 3 -21.39 -6.63 1.17
C ASP A 3 -21.50 -8.14 1.45
N PRO A 4 -22.51 -8.62 2.20
CA PRO A 4 -22.67 -10.04 2.53
C PRO A 4 -22.76 -10.98 1.30
N LYS A 5 -23.13 -10.45 0.14
CA LYS A 5 -23.27 -11.20 -1.12
C LYS A 5 -22.27 -10.74 -2.21
N GLY A 6 -21.43 -9.74 -1.91
CA GLY A 6 -20.56 -9.12 -2.90
C GLY A 6 -19.62 -10.10 -3.61
N PHE A 7 -19.10 -11.10 -2.92
CA PHE A 7 -18.25 -12.13 -3.52
C PHE A 7 -19.00 -13.07 -4.49
N MET A 8 -20.34 -13.13 -4.41
CA MET A 8 -21.16 -13.91 -5.31
C MET A 8 -21.72 -13.10 -6.48
N THR A 9 -21.99 -11.82 -6.26
CA THR A 9 -22.72 -10.96 -7.20
C THR A 9 -21.82 -10.03 -8.00
N THR A 10 -20.64 -9.70 -7.49
CA THR A 10 -19.69 -8.77 -8.11
C THR A 10 -18.51 -9.55 -8.71
N PRO A 11 -18.25 -9.46 -10.01
CA PRO A 11 -17.09 -10.08 -10.63
C PRO A 11 -15.80 -9.42 -10.17
N ARG A 12 -14.67 -10.19 -10.16
CA ARG A 12 -13.36 -9.63 -9.95
C ARG A 12 -12.93 -8.83 -11.17
N GLU A 13 -12.60 -7.58 -10.94
CA GLU A 13 -12.10 -6.69 -11.99
C GLU A 13 -10.75 -6.08 -11.58
N THR A 14 -9.77 -6.17 -12.47
CA THR A 14 -8.45 -5.59 -12.29
C THR A 14 -8.29 -4.32 -13.13
N PRO A 15 -7.36 -3.41 -12.79
CA PRO A 15 -7.10 -2.24 -13.60
C PRO A 15 -6.80 -2.59 -15.05
N LYS A 16 -7.34 -1.83 -15.96
CA LYS A 16 -6.99 -1.93 -17.39
C LYS A 16 -5.52 -1.54 -17.57
N ARG A 17 -4.90 -2.12 -18.59
CA ARG A 17 -3.58 -1.69 -19.02
C ARG A 17 -3.74 -0.60 -20.07
N ARG A 18 -2.90 0.41 -20.03
CA ARG A 18 -2.78 1.41 -21.10
C ARG A 18 -2.54 0.70 -22.44
N PRO A 19 -3.09 1.18 -23.56
CA PRO A 19 -2.89 0.59 -24.89
C PRO A 19 -1.41 0.36 -25.20
N VAL A 20 -1.09 -0.73 -25.90
CA VAL A 20 0.31 -1.13 -26.14
C VAL A 20 1.07 -0.07 -26.94
N ASP A 21 0.43 0.47 -27.97
CA ASP A 21 0.96 1.53 -28.85
C ASP A 21 1.28 2.84 -28.10
N VAL A 22 0.57 3.12 -27.01
CA VAL A 22 0.84 4.28 -26.15
C VAL A 22 1.98 3.99 -25.18
N ARG A 23 1.93 2.88 -24.45
CA ARG A 23 2.89 2.59 -23.38
C ARG A 23 4.30 2.21 -23.84
N ILE A 24 4.48 1.84 -25.12
CA ILE A 24 5.82 1.64 -25.71
C ILE A 24 6.52 2.95 -26.08
N GLN A 25 5.79 4.08 -26.05
CA GLN A 25 6.34 5.40 -26.36
C GLN A 25 6.83 6.15 -25.13
N ASP A 26 6.56 5.64 -23.92
CA ASP A 26 6.97 6.26 -22.66
C ASP A 26 7.37 5.23 -21.60
N TRP A 27 7.82 5.72 -20.44
CA TRP A 27 8.20 4.90 -19.29
C TRP A 27 7.21 4.96 -18.13
N LYS A 28 5.99 5.49 -18.35
CA LYS A 28 4.96 5.63 -17.31
C LYS A 28 4.39 4.28 -16.88
N GLU A 29 3.80 4.24 -15.70
CA GLU A 29 3.14 3.04 -15.18
C GLU A 29 2.14 2.44 -16.16
N VAL A 30 2.09 1.11 -16.20
CA VAL A 30 1.33 0.34 -17.22
C VAL A 30 -0.18 0.39 -17.00
N TYR A 31 -0.63 0.53 -15.75
CA TYR A 31 -2.04 0.41 -15.41
C TYR A 31 -2.75 1.77 -15.34
N GLU A 32 -4.00 1.79 -15.81
CA GLU A 32 -4.90 2.93 -15.66
C GLU A 32 -5.46 2.98 -14.23
N PRO A 33 -5.56 4.17 -13.61
CA PRO A 33 -6.18 4.31 -12.30
C PRO A 33 -7.69 4.03 -12.39
N GLN A 34 -8.21 3.27 -11.42
CA GLN A 34 -9.64 2.99 -11.29
C GLN A 34 -10.33 4.07 -10.46
N SER A 35 -11.64 4.25 -10.64
CA SER A 35 -12.45 5.16 -9.81
C SER A 35 -12.60 4.63 -8.37
N PHE A 36 -12.91 5.52 -7.43
CA PHE A 36 -13.18 5.12 -6.05
C PHE A 36 -14.44 4.24 -5.93
N GLU A 37 -15.47 4.52 -6.72
CA GLU A 37 -16.68 3.65 -6.80
C GLU A 37 -16.34 2.22 -7.22
N HIS A 38 -15.45 2.07 -8.20
CA HIS A 38 -14.99 0.75 -8.62
C HIS A 38 -14.25 0.05 -7.48
N LEU A 39 -13.40 0.81 -6.76
CA LEU A 39 -12.70 0.30 -5.59
C LEU A 39 -13.66 -0.21 -4.50
N GLN A 40 -14.70 0.56 -4.18
CA GLN A 40 -15.73 0.16 -3.22
C GLN A 40 -16.41 -1.16 -3.61
N LYS A 41 -16.79 -1.30 -4.89
CA LYS A 41 -17.39 -2.55 -5.40
C LYS A 41 -16.44 -3.74 -5.25
N GLN A 42 -15.15 -3.55 -5.55
CA GLN A 42 -14.16 -4.63 -5.40
C GLN A 42 -13.88 -4.95 -3.92
N ALA A 43 -13.84 -3.96 -3.03
CA ALA A 43 -13.71 -4.14 -1.59
C ALA A 43 -14.93 -4.89 -1.01
N GLY A 44 -16.13 -4.63 -1.51
CA GLY A 44 -17.35 -5.34 -1.15
C GLY A 44 -17.32 -6.85 -1.40
N ARG A 45 -16.39 -7.34 -2.20
CA ARG A 45 -16.19 -8.79 -2.42
C ARG A 45 -15.55 -9.50 -1.23
N CYS A 46 -15.09 -8.77 -0.21
CA CYS A 46 -14.52 -9.37 0.98
C CYS A 46 -15.59 -10.04 1.84
N MET A 47 -15.41 -11.33 2.16
CA MET A 47 -16.32 -12.10 3.01
C MET A 47 -16.21 -11.78 4.49
N ASP A 48 -15.21 -10.99 4.90
CA ASP A 48 -14.93 -10.70 6.31
C ASP A 48 -14.79 -11.98 7.14
N CYS A 49 -13.87 -12.85 6.75
CA CYS A 49 -13.68 -14.16 7.38
C CYS A 49 -13.24 -13.99 8.84
N GLY A 50 -13.94 -14.67 9.78
CA GLY A 50 -13.57 -14.69 11.20
C GLY A 50 -12.16 -15.24 11.46
N ILE A 51 -11.64 -16.09 10.57
CA ILE A 51 -10.23 -16.51 10.51
C ILE A 51 -9.70 -16.06 9.15
N PRO A 52 -9.09 -14.87 9.06
CA PRO A 52 -8.67 -14.29 7.79
C PRO A 52 -7.34 -14.86 7.31
N PHE A 53 -7.37 -15.92 6.51
CA PHE A 53 -6.17 -16.52 5.94
C PHE A 53 -5.33 -15.53 5.13
N CYS A 54 -5.94 -14.48 4.58
CA CYS A 54 -5.22 -13.39 3.90
C CYS A 54 -4.24 -12.65 4.83
N HIS A 55 -4.54 -12.51 6.15
CA HIS A 55 -3.58 -11.99 7.14
C HIS A 55 -2.37 -12.90 7.26
N SER A 56 -2.59 -14.20 7.42
CA SER A 56 -1.50 -15.19 7.53
C SER A 56 -0.69 -15.31 6.25
N GLY A 57 -1.35 -15.09 5.10
CA GLY A 57 -0.68 -15.05 3.79
C GLY A 57 0.09 -13.77 3.51
N CYS A 58 -0.10 -12.72 4.32
CA CYS A 58 0.62 -11.45 4.19
C CYS A 58 1.82 -11.42 5.16
N PRO A 59 3.08 -11.28 4.68
CA PRO A 59 4.24 -11.17 5.57
C PRO A 59 4.21 -9.98 6.54
N LEU A 60 3.44 -8.93 6.21
CA LEU A 60 3.23 -7.78 7.10
C LEU A 60 2.07 -8.00 8.09
N GLY A 61 1.28 -9.05 7.94
CA GLY A 61 0.08 -9.25 8.75
C GLY A 61 -0.99 -8.17 8.56
N ASN A 62 -1.15 -7.68 7.33
CA ASN A 62 -2.11 -6.61 7.01
C ASN A 62 -3.53 -6.95 7.45
N LEU A 63 -4.23 -5.99 8.06
CA LEU A 63 -5.60 -6.09 8.55
C LEU A 63 -6.61 -5.97 7.39
N ILE A 64 -6.60 -6.95 6.49
CA ILE A 64 -7.23 -6.88 5.17
C ILE A 64 -8.76 -6.79 5.21
N PRO A 65 -9.49 -7.59 5.99
CA PRO A 65 -10.95 -7.45 6.07
C PRO A 65 -11.39 -6.09 6.59
N GLU A 66 -10.69 -5.56 7.59
CA GLU A 66 -11.03 -4.29 8.24
C GLU A 66 -10.98 -3.12 7.26
N TRP A 67 -9.87 -2.94 6.55
CA TRP A 67 -9.79 -1.84 5.60
C TRP A 67 -10.62 -2.08 4.32
N ASN A 68 -10.91 -3.34 3.94
CA ASN A 68 -11.89 -3.62 2.89
C ASN A 68 -13.31 -3.17 3.28
N ASP A 69 -13.74 -3.45 4.51
CA ASP A 69 -15.04 -3.02 5.01
C ASP A 69 -15.16 -1.49 5.07
N LEU A 70 -14.11 -0.82 5.56
CA LEU A 70 -14.05 0.65 5.64
C LEU A 70 -14.11 1.29 4.24
N ILE A 71 -13.36 0.77 3.27
CA ILE A 71 -13.40 1.25 1.88
C ILE A 71 -14.78 1.02 1.27
N TRP A 72 -15.40 -0.14 1.48
CA TRP A 72 -16.75 -0.40 0.98
C TRP A 72 -17.78 0.58 1.55
N ARG A 73 -17.67 0.92 2.83
CA ARG A 73 -18.53 1.93 3.47
C ARG A 73 -18.18 3.38 3.09
N GLY A 74 -17.05 3.62 2.44
CA GLY A 74 -16.60 4.94 2.04
C GLY A 74 -15.82 5.71 3.11
N ASP A 75 -15.46 5.07 4.22
CA ASP A 75 -14.63 5.65 5.27
C ASP A 75 -13.15 5.59 4.91
N LYS A 76 -12.71 6.57 4.13
CA LYS A 76 -11.34 6.66 3.62
C LYS A 76 -10.31 6.95 4.71
N VAL A 77 -10.68 7.72 5.73
CA VAL A 77 -9.74 8.17 6.79
C VAL A 77 -9.42 6.99 7.69
N GLU A 78 -10.41 6.28 8.19
CA GLU A 78 -10.15 5.12 9.03
C GLU A 78 -9.52 3.97 8.22
N ALA A 79 -9.86 3.83 6.93
CA ALA A 79 -9.24 2.82 6.07
C ALA A 79 -7.74 3.02 5.90
N ILE A 80 -7.26 4.26 5.72
CA ILE A 80 -5.81 4.52 5.61
C ILE A 80 -5.10 4.33 6.96
N ASP A 81 -5.73 4.65 8.08
CA ASP A 81 -5.18 4.39 9.41
C ASP A 81 -5.02 2.89 9.66
N ARG A 82 -6.02 2.08 9.32
CA ARG A 82 -5.94 0.62 9.40
C ARG A 82 -4.88 0.03 8.49
N LEU A 83 -4.72 0.57 7.29
CA LEU A 83 -3.69 0.13 6.36
C LEU A 83 -2.28 0.48 6.88
N HIS A 84 -2.09 1.69 7.39
CA HIS A 84 -0.82 2.13 7.96
C HIS A 84 -0.48 1.47 9.31
N ALA A 85 -1.43 0.84 9.99
CA ALA A 85 -1.17 0.14 11.25
C ALA A 85 -0.14 -0.99 11.09
N THR A 86 -0.10 -1.62 9.92
CA THR A 86 0.81 -2.74 9.61
C THR A 86 1.74 -2.48 8.43
N ASN A 87 1.43 -1.50 7.57
CA ASN A 87 2.18 -1.24 6.34
C ASN A 87 2.62 0.22 6.27
N ASN A 88 3.93 0.46 6.34
CA ASN A 88 4.49 1.81 6.25
C ASN A 88 4.31 2.45 4.86
N PHE A 89 4.37 1.64 3.80
CA PHE A 89 4.46 2.10 2.40
C PHE A 89 3.52 1.33 1.46
N PRO A 90 2.19 1.48 1.62
CA PRO A 90 1.24 0.79 0.76
C PRO A 90 1.37 1.13 -0.73
N GLU A 91 1.90 2.30 -1.07
CA GLU A 91 2.16 2.71 -2.45
C GLU A 91 3.26 1.87 -3.13
N PHE A 92 4.21 1.34 -2.34
CA PHE A 92 5.27 0.45 -2.87
C PHE A 92 4.78 -0.99 -2.94
N THR A 93 4.21 -1.50 -1.85
CA THR A 93 3.69 -2.87 -1.80
C THR A 93 2.52 -3.06 -2.76
N GLY A 94 1.60 -2.12 -2.85
CA GLY A 94 0.49 -2.14 -3.79
C GLY A 94 0.91 -2.19 -5.27
N ARG A 95 2.13 -1.73 -5.61
CA ARG A 95 2.70 -1.84 -6.96
C ARG A 95 3.55 -3.08 -7.17
N LEU A 96 4.37 -3.44 -6.20
CA LEU A 96 5.49 -4.37 -6.40
C LEU A 96 5.27 -5.75 -5.77
N CYS A 97 4.43 -5.86 -4.74
CA CYS A 97 4.18 -7.11 -4.04
C CYS A 97 3.53 -8.16 -4.97
N PRO A 98 3.95 -9.44 -4.89
CA PRO A 98 3.31 -10.53 -5.62
C PRO A 98 1.92 -10.91 -5.08
N ALA A 99 1.47 -10.26 -4.00
CA ALA A 99 0.15 -10.43 -3.37
C ALA A 99 -0.15 -11.87 -2.90
N PRO A 100 0.68 -12.49 -2.03
CA PRO A 100 0.41 -13.80 -1.49
C PRO A 100 -0.90 -13.85 -0.67
N CYS A 101 -1.35 -12.71 -0.16
CA CYS A 101 -2.65 -12.56 0.48
C CYS A 101 -3.84 -12.86 -0.46
N GLU A 102 -3.72 -12.57 -1.76
CA GLU A 102 -4.75 -12.94 -2.75
C GLU A 102 -4.77 -14.45 -3.00
N THR A 103 -3.60 -15.11 -2.99
CA THR A 103 -3.51 -16.57 -3.07
C THR A 103 -4.11 -17.26 -1.84
N ALA A 104 -3.94 -16.66 -0.65
CA ALA A 104 -4.49 -17.16 0.60
C ALA A 104 -5.97 -16.78 0.83
N CYS A 105 -6.57 -15.99 -0.04
CA CYS A 105 -7.94 -15.53 0.09
C CYS A 105 -8.94 -16.70 -0.04
N VAL A 106 -9.79 -16.90 0.97
CA VAL A 106 -10.80 -17.97 1.01
C VAL A 106 -11.77 -17.91 -0.16
N VAL A 107 -12.11 -16.71 -0.65
CA VAL A 107 -12.96 -16.55 -1.84
C VAL A 107 -12.36 -17.24 -3.06
N ALA A 108 -11.03 -17.38 -3.11
CA ALA A 108 -10.33 -18.04 -4.23
C ALA A 108 -10.54 -19.57 -4.28
N ILE A 109 -11.11 -20.20 -3.25
CA ILE A 109 -11.41 -21.64 -3.26
C ILE A 109 -12.47 -21.98 -4.31
N ASN A 110 -13.52 -21.18 -4.39
CA ASN A 110 -14.67 -21.46 -5.27
C ASN A 110 -14.77 -20.49 -6.46
N THR A 111 -14.13 -19.32 -6.36
CA THR A 111 -14.18 -18.30 -7.41
C THR A 111 -12.81 -17.60 -7.54
N THR A 112 -12.78 -16.33 -7.94
CA THR A 112 -11.57 -15.51 -7.99
C THR A 112 -11.41 -14.69 -6.71
N SER A 113 -10.18 -14.57 -6.18
CA SER A 113 -9.87 -13.82 -4.96
C SER A 113 -10.36 -12.36 -5.01
N VAL A 114 -10.43 -11.73 -3.86
CA VAL A 114 -10.55 -10.27 -3.74
C VAL A 114 -9.30 -9.62 -4.35
N THR A 115 -9.45 -8.46 -4.98
CA THR A 115 -8.33 -7.68 -5.56
C THR A 115 -7.57 -6.90 -4.48
N ILE A 116 -7.06 -7.58 -3.47
CA ILE A 116 -6.50 -7.01 -2.23
C ILE A 116 -5.41 -5.99 -2.53
N LYS A 117 -4.47 -6.35 -3.37
CA LYS A 117 -3.35 -5.49 -3.76
C LYS A 117 -3.81 -4.19 -4.44
N GLN A 118 -4.84 -4.25 -5.27
CA GLN A 118 -5.36 -3.08 -5.96
C GLN A 118 -6.14 -2.16 -5.01
N ILE A 119 -6.86 -2.75 -4.06
CA ILE A 119 -7.56 -1.99 -3.03
C ILE A 119 -6.54 -1.26 -2.14
N GLU A 120 -5.50 -1.95 -1.68
CA GLU A 120 -4.37 -1.36 -0.96
C GLU A 120 -3.77 -0.17 -1.71
N LEU A 121 -3.40 -0.36 -2.98
CA LEU A 121 -2.80 0.68 -3.82
C LEU A 121 -3.72 1.89 -3.97
N ARG A 122 -4.99 1.67 -4.30
CA ARG A 122 -5.93 2.78 -4.50
C ARG A 122 -6.26 3.52 -3.21
N THR A 123 -6.33 2.81 -2.08
CA THR A 123 -6.54 3.43 -0.78
C THR A 123 -5.45 4.45 -0.47
N ILE A 124 -4.18 4.08 -0.62
CA ILE A 124 -3.07 5.01 -0.36
C ILE A 124 -2.99 6.15 -1.39
N GLU A 125 -3.28 5.89 -2.68
CA GLU A 125 -3.28 6.95 -3.69
C GLU A 125 -4.39 7.99 -3.45
N GLU A 126 -5.60 7.55 -3.09
CA GLU A 126 -6.67 8.46 -2.68
C GLU A 126 -6.31 9.22 -1.39
N ALA A 127 -5.69 8.56 -0.41
CA ALA A 127 -5.27 9.21 0.82
C ALA A 127 -4.21 10.31 0.59
N PHE A 128 -3.26 10.10 -0.31
CA PHE A 128 -2.32 11.15 -0.72
C PHE A 128 -3.03 12.30 -1.44
N LYS A 129 -3.94 12.00 -2.34
CA LYS A 129 -4.72 13.00 -3.09
C LYS A 129 -5.59 13.86 -2.16
N ASP A 130 -6.23 13.21 -1.17
CA ASP A 130 -7.13 13.86 -0.23
C ASP A 130 -6.37 14.53 0.96
N GLY A 131 -5.03 14.41 1.02
CA GLY A 131 -4.19 15.00 2.07
C GLY A 131 -4.22 14.26 3.41
N ASN A 132 -4.71 13.02 3.44
CA ASN A 132 -4.84 12.22 4.66
C ASN A 132 -3.55 11.49 5.08
N VAL A 133 -2.48 11.57 4.27
CA VAL A 133 -1.17 11.02 4.63
C VAL A 133 -0.35 12.10 5.31
N VAL A 134 -0.59 12.28 6.60
CA VAL A 134 0.06 13.31 7.42
C VAL A 134 1.30 12.79 8.15
N PRO A 135 2.28 13.66 8.50
CA PRO A 135 3.36 13.31 9.41
C PRO A 135 2.82 12.94 10.80
N LEU A 136 3.31 11.85 11.38
CA LEU A 136 3.03 11.48 12.76
C LEU A 136 4.25 11.86 13.61
N ILE A 137 4.13 12.98 14.32
CA ILE A 137 5.20 13.52 15.17
C ILE A 137 5.08 12.88 16.55
N ALA A 138 6.23 12.48 17.13
CA ALA A 138 6.27 11.91 18.46
C ALA A 138 5.91 12.96 19.52
N ASP A 139 5.10 12.59 20.51
CA ASP A 139 4.71 13.47 21.61
C ASP A 139 5.91 13.87 22.50
N ARG A 140 6.94 13.04 22.54
CA ARG A 140 8.16 13.27 23.31
C ARG A 140 9.38 12.60 22.67
N LEU A 141 10.53 13.24 22.81
CA LEU A 141 11.80 12.65 22.42
C LEU A 141 12.34 11.73 23.53
N THR A 142 12.91 10.61 23.13
CA THR A 142 13.52 9.62 24.06
C THR A 142 14.95 9.98 24.47
N GLY A 143 15.58 10.93 23.78
CA GLY A 143 17.00 11.28 23.94
C GLY A 143 17.98 10.26 23.34
N LYS A 144 17.46 9.19 22.69
CA LYS A 144 18.31 8.18 22.05
C LYS A 144 18.50 8.50 20.58
N THR A 145 19.71 8.25 20.09
CA THR A 145 20.08 8.35 18.66
C THR A 145 20.21 6.96 18.05
N VAL A 146 19.72 6.80 16.82
CA VAL A 146 19.78 5.53 16.07
C VAL A 146 20.33 5.80 14.67
N ALA A 147 21.31 5.02 14.25
CA ALA A 147 21.81 5.00 12.89
C ALA A 147 21.17 3.83 12.13
N VAL A 148 20.49 4.13 11.02
CA VAL A 148 19.95 3.14 10.10
C VAL A 148 20.88 3.06 8.89
N ILE A 149 21.44 1.89 8.64
CA ILE A 149 22.36 1.67 7.54
C ILE A 149 21.61 1.05 6.35
N GLY A 150 21.49 1.81 5.28
CA GLY A 150 20.72 1.49 4.08
C GLY A 150 19.37 2.21 4.03
N SER A 151 19.09 2.84 2.89
CA SER A 151 17.88 3.61 2.63
C SER A 151 16.87 2.88 1.72
N GLY A 152 16.99 1.57 1.59
CA GLY A 152 15.98 0.75 0.94
C GLY A 152 14.67 0.72 1.74
N PRO A 153 13.60 0.06 1.24
CA PRO A 153 12.28 0.09 1.89
C PRO A 153 12.31 -0.36 3.34
N ALA A 154 13.11 -1.36 3.69
CA ALA A 154 13.24 -1.83 5.07
C ALA A 154 13.89 -0.78 6.00
N GLY A 155 14.97 -0.14 5.54
CA GLY A 155 15.63 0.93 6.29
C GLY A 155 14.74 2.16 6.46
N LEU A 156 14.03 2.55 5.41
CA LEU A 156 13.05 3.66 5.48
C LEU A 156 11.91 3.35 6.45
N ALA A 157 11.39 2.11 6.46
CA ALA A 157 10.35 1.69 7.40
C ALA A 157 10.85 1.73 8.85
N ALA A 158 12.05 1.20 9.10
CA ALA A 158 12.67 1.26 10.41
C ALA A 158 12.90 2.71 10.86
N ALA A 159 13.42 3.57 9.99
CA ALA A 159 13.63 4.99 10.27
C ALA A 159 12.31 5.68 10.64
N GLN A 160 11.26 5.47 9.86
CA GLN A 160 9.94 6.05 10.11
C GLN A 160 9.38 5.62 11.47
N GLN A 161 9.40 4.33 11.78
CA GLN A 161 8.84 3.83 13.05
C GLN A 161 9.67 4.29 14.27
N LEU A 162 10.99 4.29 14.15
CA LEU A 162 11.86 4.78 15.24
C LEU A 162 11.69 6.28 15.48
N THR A 163 11.53 7.07 14.42
CA THR A 163 11.24 8.51 14.55
C THR A 163 9.89 8.74 15.23
N ARG A 164 8.85 8.02 14.82
CA ARG A 164 7.53 8.07 15.46
C ARG A 164 7.55 7.65 16.92
N ALA A 165 8.46 6.74 17.30
CA ALA A 165 8.70 6.37 18.70
C ALA A 165 9.49 7.41 19.49
N GLY A 166 9.91 8.52 18.88
CA GLY A 166 10.60 9.65 19.51
C GLY A 166 12.13 9.54 19.56
N HIS A 167 12.72 8.65 18.77
CA HIS A 167 14.18 8.58 18.63
C HIS A 167 14.68 9.59 17.59
N THR A 168 15.90 10.10 17.78
CA THR A 168 16.62 10.85 16.72
C THR A 168 17.24 9.84 15.78
N VAL A 169 16.81 9.83 14.52
CA VAL A 169 17.24 8.82 13.54
C VAL A 169 18.05 9.46 12.41
N ALA A 170 19.20 8.87 12.11
CA ALA A 170 20.00 9.21 10.93
C ALA A 170 20.06 7.99 9.99
N VAL A 171 19.72 8.20 8.71
CA VAL A 171 19.80 7.17 7.67
C VAL A 171 21.07 7.39 6.85
N TYR A 172 21.89 6.35 6.75
CA TYR A 172 23.11 6.35 5.95
C TYR A 172 22.99 5.38 4.78
N ASP A 173 23.37 5.82 3.60
CA ASP A 173 23.42 4.97 2.41
C ASP A 173 24.73 5.21 1.65
N ARG A 174 25.20 4.19 0.95
CA ARG A 174 26.37 4.29 0.08
C ARG A 174 26.06 4.96 -1.26
N ALA A 175 24.77 4.95 -1.67
CA ALA A 175 24.32 5.54 -2.92
C ALA A 175 24.13 7.06 -2.79
N ASP A 176 24.17 7.77 -3.89
CA ASP A 176 23.98 9.24 -3.96
C ASP A 176 22.53 9.67 -3.70
N LYS A 177 21.55 8.75 -3.82
CA LYS A 177 20.13 9.02 -3.58
C LYS A 177 19.48 7.95 -2.72
N ILE A 178 18.55 8.40 -1.88
CA ILE A 178 17.74 7.54 -1.02
C ILE A 178 16.79 6.67 -1.85
N GLY A 179 16.53 5.45 -1.37
CA GLY A 179 15.51 4.54 -1.91
C GLY A 179 15.99 3.14 -2.26
N GLY A 180 17.31 2.90 -2.27
CA GLY A 180 17.85 1.58 -2.58
C GLY A 180 17.33 1.00 -3.89
N LEU A 181 16.86 -0.25 -3.90
CA LEU A 181 16.33 -0.88 -5.11
C LEU A 181 15.04 -0.24 -5.64
N LEU A 182 14.27 0.48 -4.83
CA LEU A 182 13.12 1.26 -5.32
C LEU A 182 13.59 2.35 -6.30
N ARG A 183 14.77 2.93 -6.04
CA ARG A 183 15.40 3.97 -6.89
C ARG A 183 16.13 3.37 -8.08
N TYR A 184 16.98 2.37 -7.82
CA TYR A 184 17.98 1.89 -8.80
C TYR A 184 17.62 0.56 -9.45
N GLY A 185 16.69 -0.23 -8.89
CA GLY A 185 16.38 -1.57 -9.37
C GLY A 185 15.00 -1.72 -10.01
N ILE A 186 14.02 -0.90 -9.63
CA ILE A 186 12.65 -0.97 -10.17
C ILE A 186 12.51 -0.06 -11.39
N PRO A 187 12.08 -0.56 -12.56
CA PRO A 187 11.86 0.28 -13.74
C PRO A 187 10.65 1.21 -13.57
N GLU A 188 10.68 2.37 -14.23
CA GLU A 188 9.63 3.42 -14.18
C GLU A 188 8.23 2.87 -14.51
N PHE A 189 8.12 2.02 -15.51
CA PHE A 189 6.83 1.43 -15.91
C PHE A 189 6.21 0.48 -14.87
N LYS A 190 6.95 0.12 -13.82
CA LYS A 190 6.47 -0.63 -12.65
C LYS A 190 6.12 0.28 -11.47
N MET A 191 6.91 1.31 -11.26
CA MET A 191 6.74 2.33 -10.22
C MET A 191 7.54 3.58 -10.62
N GLU A 192 6.84 4.66 -10.92
CA GLU A 192 7.45 5.95 -11.20
C GLU A 192 8.20 6.48 -9.97
N LYS A 193 9.39 7.06 -10.17
CA LYS A 193 10.22 7.55 -9.05
C LYS A 193 9.56 8.72 -8.30
N ALA A 194 8.66 9.43 -8.95
CA ALA A 194 7.84 10.46 -8.31
C ALA A 194 7.04 9.91 -7.09
N ILE A 195 6.66 8.63 -7.12
CA ILE A 195 5.98 7.97 -5.99
C ILE A 195 6.92 7.85 -4.79
N LEU A 196 8.17 7.46 -5.03
CA LEU A 196 9.19 7.40 -3.99
C LEU A 196 9.49 8.79 -3.45
N ASP A 197 9.70 9.77 -4.34
CA ASP A 197 10.01 11.16 -3.95
C ASP A 197 8.87 11.76 -3.11
N ARG A 198 7.62 11.57 -3.50
CA ARG A 198 6.43 11.98 -2.72
C ARG A 198 6.45 11.43 -1.29
N ARG A 199 6.82 10.16 -1.11
CA ARG A 199 6.93 9.54 0.22
C ARG A 199 8.09 10.11 1.01
N LEU A 200 9.23 10.31 0.39
CA LEU A 200 10.38 10.93 1.05
C LEU A 200 10.07 12.35 1.52
N ASP A 201 9.42 13.16 0.67
CA ASP A 201 8.97 14.50 1.03
C ASP A 201 7.99 14.48 2.22
N GLN A 202 7.12 13.50 2.29
CA GLN A 202 6.20 13.33 3.42
C GLN A 202 6.95 12.94 4.71
N MET A 203 7.99 12.11 4.61
CA MET A 203 8.77 11.65 5.76
C MET A 203 9.71 12.72 6.31
N THR A 204 10.05 13.75 5.53
CA THR A 204 10.94 14.85 5.96
C THR A 204 10.20 16.01 6.62
N LYS A 205 8.89 15.99 6.64
CA LYS A 205 8.02 16.98 7.31
C LYS A 205 7.80 16.62 8.77
#